data_0f1987d93b114ee4f235c0b8e1db5fe8
#
_entry.id   0f1987d93b114ee4f235c0b8e1db5fe8
#
_cell.length_a   1.000
_cell.length_b   1.000
_cell.length_c   1.000
_cell.angle_alpha   90.00
_cell.angle_beta   90.00
_cell.angle_gamma   90.00
#
_symmetry.space_group_name_H-M   'P 1'
#
loop_
_entity.id
_entity.type
_entity.pdbx_description
1 polymer ?
#
loop_
_entity_poly.entity_id
_entity_poly.type
_entity_poly.pdbx_seq_one_letter_code
_entity_poly.pdbx_strand_id
1 'polypeptide(L)'
;MSSEHEAYRRQVFRVDPRADTHDAMPVSHFLSTAAAQYPNFSTTDLADLLAGFSVQEQLGKSLYMLSTGTRRKVMLATALASGAALTLLDEPFAALDWPSVNFLHEVLTDAAQHPSRAFVIADHEAPEGIPLAACIDLPLIF
;
A
#
# COMPACT_ATOMS: atom_id res chain seq x y z
N MET A 1 17.56 8.23 -20.37
CA MET A 1 16.16 7.78 -20.38
C MET A 1 15.90 6.72 -19.34
N SER A 2 16.58 5.57 -19.40
CA SER A 2 16.37 4.49 -18.44
C SER A 2 16.67 4.88 -17.00
N SER A 3 17.71 5.70 -16.76
CA SER A 3 18.10 6.11 -15.40
C SER A 3 17.05 7.01 -14.72
N GLU A 4 16.44 7.94 -15.46
CA GLU A 4 15.38 8.79 -14.92
C GLU A 4 14.12 7.98 -14.64
N HIS A 5 13.80 7.02 -15.49
CA HIS A 5 12.66 6.15 -15.33
C HIS A 5 12.83 5.22 -14.12
N GLU A 6 14.03 4.69 -13.93
CA GLU A 6 14.37 3.88 -12.77
C GLU A 6 14.33 4.69 -11.48
N ALA A 7 14.86 5.91 -11.49
CA ALA A 7 14.80 6.81 -10.34
C ALA A 7 13.36 7.14 -9.96
N TYR A 8 12.52 7.39 -10.95
CA TYR A 8 11.09 7.60 -10.73
C TYR A 8 10.43 6.38 -10.08
N ARG A 9 10.66 5.18 -10.62
CA ARG A 9 10.09 3.94 -10.10
C ARG A 9 10.47 3.66 -8.65
N ARG A 10 11.67 4.06 -8.23
CA ARG A 10 12.14 3.91 -6.85
C ARG A 10 11.50 4.90 -5.88
N GLN A 11 11.00 6.03 -6.40
CA GLN A 11 10.43 7.10 -5.60
C GLN A 11 8.90 7.03 -5.50
N VAL A 12 8.26 6.28 -6.39
CA VAL A 12 6.80 6.19 -6.46
C VAL A 12 6.38 4.74 -6.27
N PHE A 13 5.52 4.51 -5.29
CA PHE A 13 4.88 3.22 -5.11
C PHE A 13 3.46 3.26 -5.67
N ARG A 14 3.18 2.33 -6.54
CA ARG A 14 1.85 2.13 -7.10
C ARG A 14 1.64 0.64 -7.33
N VAL A 15 0.53 0.12 -6.84
CA VAL A 15 0.09 -1.24 -7.13
C VAL A 15 -1.35 -1.16 -7.65
N ASP A 16 -1.59 -1.81 -8.78
CA ASP A 16 -2.94 -2.05 -9.26
C ASP A 16 -3.46 -3.32 -8.58
N PRO A 17 -4.45 -3.22 -7.67
CA PRO A 17 -4.96 -4.39 -6.96
C PRO A 17 -5.68 -5.38 -7.88
N ARG A 18 -5.97 -4.98 -9.12
CA ARG A 18 -6.59 -5.84 -10.13
C ARG A 18 -5.58 -6.53 -11.05
N ALA A 19 -4.30 -6.15 -10.97
CA ALA A 19 -3.26 -6.76 -11.78
C ALA A 19 -3.03 -8.21 -11.34
N ASP A 20 -2.92 -9.11 -12.30
CA ASP A 20 -2.69 -10.53 -12.07
C ASP A 20 -1.24 -10.96 -12.32
N THR A 21 -0.38 -10.00 -12.64
CA THR A 21 1.02 -10.23 -13.02
C THR A 21 1.81 -11.05 -11.98
N HIS A 22 1.44 -10.93 -10.71
CA HIS A 22 2.13 -11.58 -9.60
C HIS A 22 1.32 -12.72 -8.98
N ASP A 23 0.22 -13.15 -9.59
CA ASP A 23 -0.73 -14.08 -8.97
C ASP A 23 -0.11 -15.42 -8.58
N ALA A 24 0.78 -15.98 -9.41
CA ALA A 24 1.44 -17.24 -9.11
C ALA A 24 2.59 -17.11 -8.10
N MET A 25 2.96 -15.89 -7.74
CA MET A 25 4.08 -15.62 -6.84
C MET A 25 3.65 -15.85 -5.38
N PRO A 26 4.47 -16.54 -4.56
CA PRO A 26 4.23 -16.57 -3.12
C PRO A 26 4.30 -15.16 -2.51
N VAL A 27 3.52 -14.93 -1.47
CA VAL A 27 3.50 -13.62 -0.79
C VAL A 27 4.90 -13.24 -0.32
N SER A 28 5.64 -14.17 0.28
CA SER A 28 7.01 -13.93 0.74
C SER A 28 7.93 -13.47 -0.39
N HIS A 29 7.80 -14.05 -1.56
CA HIS A 29 8.59 -13.66 -2.73
C HIS A 29 8.20 -12.27 -3.24
N PHE A 30 6.91 -11.97 -3.29
CA PHE A 30 6.40 -10.64 -3.64
C PHE A 30 6.99 -9.57 -2.72
N LEU A 31 6.98 -9.82 -1.41
CA LEU A 31 7.54 -8.89 -0.42
C LEU A 31 9.04 -8.71 -0.58
N SER A 32 9.78 -9.79 -0.84
CA SER A 32 11.23 -9.73 -1.08
C SER A 32 11.57 -8.93 -2.33
N THR A 33 10.78 -9.10 -3.39
CA THR A 33 10.95 -8.34 -4.64
C THR A 33 10.71 -6.85 -4.40
N ALA A 34 9.68 -6.50 -3.65
CA ALA A 34 9.40 -5.12 -3.30
C ALA A 34 10.52 -4.52 -2.45
N ALA A 35 11.03 -5.27 -1.48
CA ALA A 35 12.14 -4.82 -0.64
C ALA A 35 13.40 -4.55 -1.45
N ALA A 36 13.65 -5.34 -2.49
CA ALA A 36 14.79 -5.12 -3.38
C ALA A 36 14.60 -3.91 -4.31
N GLN A 37 13.35 -3.63 -4.69
CA GLN A 37 13.03 -2.54 -5.62
C GLN A 37 13.09 -1.16 -4.96
N TYR A 38 12.70 -1.05 -3.70
CA TYR A 38 12.60 0.23 -2.99
C TYR A 38 13.75 0.39 -2.01
N PRO A 39 14.67 1.35 -2.23
CA PRO A 39 15.89 1.47 -1.40
C PRO A 39 15.61 1.82 0.06
N ASN A 40 14.48 2.46 0.34
CA ASN A 40 14.10 2.86 1.70
C ASN A 40 13.07 1.91 2.31
N PHE A 41 12.90 0.73 1.73
CA PHE A 41 11.95 -0.26 2.24
C PHE A 41 12.30 -0.64 3.68
N SER A 42 11.32 -0.57 4.58
CA SER A 42 11.49 -0.89 6.00
C SER A 42 10.93 -2.27 6.32
N THR A 43 11.82 -3.22 6.56
CA THR A 43 11.41 -4.58 6.97
C THR A 43 10.80 -4.60 8.37
N THR A 44 11.21 -3.69 9.24
CA THR A 44 10.63 -3.52 10.58
C THR A 44 9.19 -3.05 10.48
N ASP A 45 8.94 -2.01 9.69
CA ASP A 45 7.58 -1.51 9.46
C ASP A 45 6.71 -2.57 8.80
N LEU A 46 7.26 -3.32 7.85
CA LEU A 46 6.54 -4.41 7.19
C LEU A 46 6.04 -5.44 8.20
N ALA A 47 6.90 -5.85 9.13
CA ALA A 47 6.54 -6.83 10.16
C ALA A 47 5.38 -6.31 11.02
N ASP A 48 5.43 -5.05 11.43
CA ASP A 48 4.38 -4.42 12.22
C ASP A 48 3.07 -4.29 11.42
N LEU A 49 3.17 -3.94 10.15
CA LEU A 49 2.01 -3.81 9.26
C LEU A 49 1.34 -5.16 9.00
N LEU A 50 2.12 -6.19 8.74
CA LEU A 50 1.58 -7.55 8.55
C LEU A 50 0.88 -8.05 9.82
N ALA A 51 1.44 -7.75 10.99
CA ALA A 51 0.83 -8.07 12.27
C ALA A 51 -0.47 -7.29 12.48
N GLY A 52 -0.45 -5.99 12.21
CA GLY A 52 -1.63 -5.13 12.37
C GLY A 52 -2.79 -5.52 11.45
N PHE A 53 -2.49 -5.96 10.24
CA PHE A 53 -3.50 -6.49 9.31
C PHE A 53 -3.82 -7.97 9.53
N SER A 54 -3.13 -8.65 10.44
CA SER A 54 -3.33 -10.08 10.75
C SER A 54 -3.13 -10.99 9.54
N VAL A 55 -2.12 -10.73 8.73
CA VAL A 55 -1.82 -11.51 7.52
C VAL A 55 -0.50 -12.26 7.56
N GLN A 56 0.15 -12.34 8.71
CA GLN A 56 1.43 -13.02 8.88
C GLN A 56 1.41 -14.49 8.46
N GLU A 57 0.27 -15.15 8.64
CA GLU A 57 0.11 -16.57 8.31
C GLU A 57 -0.04 -16.82 6.80
N GLN A 58 -0.14 -15.77 6.00
CA GLN A 58 -0.37 -15.88 4.56
C GLN A 58 0.90 -15.92 3.74
N LEU A 59 2.07 -15.77 4.36
CA LEU A 59 3.35 -15.59 3.67
C LEU A 59 3.73 -16.75 2.75
N GLY A 60 3.35 -17.96 3.11
CA GLY A 60 3.64 -19.17 2.33
C GLY A 60 2.68 -19.42 1.18
N LYS A 61 1.59 -18.68 1.08
CA LYS A 61 0.58 -18.86 0.04
C LYS A 61 0.92 -18.03 -1.19
N SER A 62 0.49 -18.50 -2.37
CA SER A 62 0.52 -17.69 -3.59
C SER A 62 -0.55 -16.61 -3.54
N LEU A 63 -0.30 -15.48 -4.19
CA LEU A 63 -1.24 -14.35 -4.15
C LEU A 63 -2.64 -14.71 -4.65
N TYR A 64 -2.74 -15.59 -5.67
CA TYR A 64 -4.05 -16.00 -6.18
C TYR A 64 -4.89 -16.79 -5.16
N MET A 65 -4.25 -17.37 -4.14
CA MET A 65 -4.95 -18.13 -3.08
C MET A 65 -5.58 -17.24 -2.02
N LEU A 66 -5.24 -15.96 -2.01
CA LEU A 66 -5.74 -15.02 -1.02
C LEU A 66 -7.13 -14.50 -1.38
N SER A 67 -7.97 -14.29 -0.35
CA SER A 67 -9.21 -13.53 -0.55
C SER A 67 -8.87 -12.11 -1.02
N THR A 68 -9.85 -11.44 -1.62
CA THR A 68 -9.71 -10.03 -2.05
C THR A 68 -9.23 -9.14 -0.91
N GLY A 69 -9.84 -9.28 0.27
CA GLY A 69 -9.47 -8.49 1.45
C GLY A 69 -8.05 -8.78 1.92
N THR A 70 -7.66 -10.03 1.99
CA THR A 70 -6.31 -10.44 2.41
C THR A 70 -5.26 -9.96 1.41
N ARG A 71 -5.54 -10.08 0.12
CA ARG A 71 -4.65 -9.58 -0.93
C ARG A 71 -4.45 -8.06 -0.80
N ARG A 72 -5.54 -7.32 -0.56
CA ARG A 72 -5.45 -5.87 -0.35
C ARG A 72 -4.60 -5.52 0.86
N LYS A 73 -4.74 -6.26 1.96
CA LYS A 73 -3.92 -6.04 3.17
C LYS A 73 -2.43 -6.21 2.87
N VAL A 74 -2.06 -7.25 2.12
CA VAL A 74 -0.67 -7.48 1.72
C VAL A 74 -0.15 -6.32 0.86
N MET A 75 -0.95 -5.87 -0.11
CA MET A 75 -0.58 -4.76 -0.98
C MET A 75 -0.43 -3.46 -0.19
N LEU A 76 -1.35 -3.18 0.74
CA LEU A 76 -1.27 -2.00 1.60
C LEU A 76 -0.02 -2.04 2.50
N ALA A 77 0.26 -3.18 3.13
CA ALA A 77 1.45 -3.33 3.96
C ALA A 77 2.72 -3.07 3.15
N THR A 78 2.78 -3.59 1.94
CA THR A 78 3.92 -3.38 1.03
C THR A 78 4.07 -1.90 0.68
N ALA A 79 2.98 -1.24 0.30
CA ALA A 79 2.98 0.18 -0.03
C ALA A 79 3.46 1.04 1.13
N LEU A 80 2.93 0.79 2.31
CA LEU A 80 3.26 1.58 3.50
C LEU A 80 4.69 1.33 3.97
N ALA A 81 5.21 0.11 3.80
CA ALA A 81 6.58 -0.24 4.16
C ALA A 81 7.61 0.20 3.10
N SER A 82 7.18 0.56 1.90
CA SER A 82 8.07 0.83 0.77
C SER A 82 9.08 1.95 1.01
N GLY A 83 8.76 2.90 1.86
CA GLY A 83 9.58 4.08 2.06
C GLY A 83 9.60 5.02 0.85
N ALA A 84 8.75 4.79 -0.13
CA ALA A 84 8.66 5.62 -1.33
C ALA A 84 8.29 7.06 -0.98
N ALA A 85 8.91 8.01 -1.69
CA ALA A 85 8.61 9.44 -1.48
C ALA A 85 7.15 9.77 -1.79
N LEU A 86 6.57 9.09 -2.78
CA LEU A 86 5.16 9.21 -3.13
C LEU A 86 4.51 7.82 -3.15
N THR A 87 3.44 7.65 -2.40
CA THR A 87 2.68 6.42 -2.36
C THR A 87 1.24 6.68 -2.78
N LEU A 88 0.80 5.95 -3.81
CA LEU A 88 -0.54 6.08 -4.36
C LEU A 88 -1.41 4.93 -3.86
N LEU A 89 -2.48 5.26 -3.19
CA LEU A 89 -3.42 4.30 -2.61
C LEU A 89 -4.80 4.49 -3.26
N ASP A 90 -5.26 3.48 -3.98
CA ASP A 90 -6.54 3.51 -4.68
C ASP A 90 -7.56 2.73 -3.87
N GLU A 91 -8.59 3.41 -3.40
CA GLU A 91 -9.66 2.87 -2.55
C GLU A 91 -9.09 1.99 -1.42
N PRO A 92 -8.20 2.54 -0.56
CA PRO A 92 -7.44 1.69 0.37
C PRO A 92 -8.29 0.98 1.42
N PHE A 93 -9.47 1.51 1.74
CA PHE A 93 -10.37 0.91 2.73
C PHE A 93 -11.32 -0.15 2.15
N ALA A 94 -11.39 -0.27 0.83
CA ALA A 94 -12.31 -1.20 0.19
C ALA A 94 -11.95 -2.66 0.52
N ALA A 95 -12.97 -3.48 0.73
CA ALA A 95 -12.87 -4.92 1.02
C ALA A 95 -12.11 -5.26 2.32
N LEU A 96 -11.89 -4.29 3.21
CA LEU A 96 -11.27 -4.52 4.51
C LEU A 96 -12.34 -4.81 5.57
N ASP A 97 -12.01 -5.72 6.50
CA ASP A 97 -12.79 -5.91 7.71
C ASP A 97 -12.63 -4.71 8.66
N TRP A 98 -13.51 -4.61 9.65
CA TRP A 98 -13.54 -3.45 10.55
C TRP A 98 -12.23 -3.25 11.32
N PRO A 99 -11.61 -4.29 11.92
CA PRO A 99 -10.32 -4.11 12.58
C PRO A 99 -9.23 -3.58 11.65
N SER A 100 -9.22 -4.02 10.40
CA SER A 100 -8.23 -3.55 9.41
C SER A 100 -8.49 -2.12 8.96
N VAL A 101 -9.75 -1.72 8.83
CA VAL A 101 -10.12 -0.31 8.59
C VAL A 101 -9.57 0.57 9.69
N ASN A 102 -9.79 0.19 10.96
CA ASN A 102 -9.29 0.95 12.10
C ASN A 102 -7.76 1.01 12.13
N PHE A 103 -7.10 -0.10 11.86
CA PHE A 103 -5.64 -0.14 11.82
C PHE A 103 -5.09 0.75 10.71
N LEU A 104 -5.65 0.66 9.50
CA LEU A 104 -5.21 1.49 8.38
C LEU A 104 -5.42 2.98 8.69
N HIS A 105 -6.53 3.32 9.33
CA HIS A 105 -6.83 4.69 9.74
C HIS A 105 -5.73 5.23 10.67
N GLU A 106 -5.34 4.45 11.66
CA GLU A 106 -4.24 4.81 12.57
C GLU A 106 -2.91 4.98 11.84
N VAL A 107 -2.59 4.05 10.95
CA VAL A 107 -1.34 4.09 10.17
C VAL A 107 -1.30 5.34 9.28
N LEU A 108 -2.39 5.66 8.60
CA LEU A 108 -2.45 6.84 7.73
C LEU A 108 -2.40 8.13 8.53
N THR A 109 -3.00 8.16 9.71
CA THR A 109 -2.92 9.31 10.60
C THR A 109 -1.47 9.56 11.04
N ASP A 110 -0.74 8.51 11.40
CA ASP A 110 0.68 8.61 11.73
C ASP A 110 1.52 9.00 10.49
N ALA A 111 1.20 8.43 9.34
CA ALA A 111 1.88 8.73 8.09
C ALA A 111 1.75 10.21 7.68
N ALA A 112 0.63 10.84 8.01
CA ALA A 112 0.40 12.26 7.74
C ALA A 112 1.40 13.18 8.47
N GLN A 113 2.04 12.68 9.51
CA GLN A 113 3.07 13.39 10.26
C GLN A 113 4.47 13.24 9.64
N HIS A 114 4.64 12.37 8.64
CA HIS A 114 5.95 12.05 8.09
C HIS A 114 6.41 13.17 7.12
N PRO A 115 7.56 13.81 7.40
CA PRO A 115 7.96 15.01 6.65
C PRO A 115 8.48 14.75 5.24
N SER A 116 8.93 13.54 4.94
CA SER A 116 9.61 13.22 3.68
C SER A 116 8.82 12.31 2.76
N ARG A 117 7.57 11.98 3.11
CA ARG A 117 6.71 11.14 2.30
C ARG A 117 5.38 11.83 2.01
N ALA A 118 4.87 11.62 0.80
CA ALA A 118 3.54 12.06 0.40
C ALA A 118 2.68 10.82 0.09
N PHE A 119 1.43 10.87 0.54
CA PHE A 119 0.44 9.84 0.28
C PHE A 119 -0.71 10.45 -0.48
N VAL A 120 -1.10 9.83 -1.58
CA VAL A 120 -2.26 10.23 -2.37
C VAL A 120 -3.29 9.12 -2.28
N ILE A 121 -4.47 9.48 -1.81
CA ILE A 121 -5.59 8.55 -1.66
C ILE A 121 -6.64 8.90 -2.70
N ALA A 122 -6.96 7.96 -3.58
CA ALA A 122 -8.09 8.08 -4.50
C ALA A 122 -9.26 7.28 -3.93
N ASP A 123 -10.38 7.96 -3.69
CA ASP A 123 -11.57 7.32 -3.14
C ASP A 123 -12.81 8.11 -3.53
N HIS A 124 -13.98 7.51 -3.31
CA HIS A 124 -15.27 8.16 -3.56
C HIS A 124 -15.52 9.31 -2.59
N GLU A 125 -15.02 9.21 -1.37
CA GLU A 125 -15.12 10.23 -0.35
C GLU A 125 -13.78 10.42 0.34
N ALA A 126 -13.49 11.62 0.82
CA ALA A 126 -12.31 11.88 1.62
C ALA A 126 -12.40 11.10 2.95
N PRO A 127 -11.31 10.45 3.39
CA PRO A 127 -11.33 9.71 4.65
C PRO A 127 -11.51 10.66 5.83
N GLU A 128 -12.50 10.35 6.67
CA GLU A 128 -12.77 11.14 7.87
C GLU A 128 -11.68 10.93 8.94
N GLY A 129 -11.35 11.99 9.65
CA GLY A 129 -10.45 11.93 10.80
C GLY A 129 -8.97 11.77 10.46
N ILE A 130 -8.60 11.71 9.20
CA ILE A 130 -7.20 11.69 8.76
C ILE A 130 -6.81 13.09 8.32
N PRO A 131 -5.72 13.68 8.86
CA PRO A 131 -5.28 15.01 8.41
C PRO A 131 -4.90 14.99 6.93
N LEU A 132 -5.50 15.87 6.14
CA LEU A 132 -5.23 16.00 4.71
C LEU A 132 -4.59 17.36 4.45
N ALA A 133 -3.48 17.38 3.69
CA ALA A 133 -2.87 18.61 3.24
C ALA A 133 -3.71 19.29 2.14
N ALA A 134 -4.38 18.50 1.30
CA ALA A 134 -5.26 18.98 0.25
C ALA A 134 -6.30 17.91 -0.10
N CYS A 135 -7.44 18.35 -0.59
CA CYS A 135 -8.46 17.47 -1.13
C CYS A 135 -8.88 18.01 -2.50
N ILE A 136 -8.88 17.16 -3.51
CA ILE A 136 -9.23 17.52 -4.88
C ILE A 136 -10.44 16.69 -5.28
N ASP A 137 -11.54 17.39 -5.60
CA ASP A 137 -12.73 16.74 -6.13
C ASP A 137 -12.62 16.66 -7.65
N LEU A 138 -12.72 15.45 -8.17
CA LEU A 138 -12.70 15.23 -9.61
C LEU A 138 -14.13 15.29 -10.15
N PRO A 139 -14.38 16.02 -11.27
CA PRO A 139 -15.70 16.05 -11.85
C PRO A 139 -16.07 14.70 -12.45
N LEU A 140 -17.35 14.34 -12.32
CA LEU A 140 -17.90 13.18 -13.01
C LEU A 140 -17.99 13.50 -14.50
N ILE A 141 -17.36 12.68 -15.31
CA ILE A 141 -17.37 12.82 -16.77
C ILE A 141 -18.08 11.59 -17.32
N PHE A 142 -19.19 11.81 -18.01
CA PHE A 142 -19.96 10.75 -18.65
C PHE A 142 -19.99 10.94 -20.16
#